data_682821ec7e662108db3dff4c694864cb
#
_entry.id   682821ec7e662108db3dff4c694864cb
#
_cell.length_a   1.000
_cell.length_b   1.000
_cell.length_c   1.000
_cell.angle_alpha   90.00
_cell.angle_beta   90.00
_cell.angle_gamma   90.00
#
_symmetry.space_group_name_H-M   'P 1'
#
loop_
_entity.id
_entity.type
_entity.pdbx_description
1 polymer ?
#
loop_
_entity_poly.entity_id
_entity_poly.type
_entity_poly.pdbx_seq_one_letter_code
_entity_poly.pdbx_strand_id
1 'polypeptide(L)'
;MSTPKRERQRLNRMQRIAADEAATKKYVSNRRIKRIGVGAVVAATAIAVVGYLQRGDSEPATTPDPVPDDIAADNPVPDAEGAEPDTGSTQGCPAADGSSPRTIDFAGPQPLCIDPEAGYIAVFDTSEGEMRFQLTASDTPLTVNNFVTLARWGYYDGTRLFRTDPSIDIIQGGSPHTDSASDPGPGYTIPDEPAFEEDPDGRLTGPYRYQPGQLVMARSAGRDAAGAQFFLTTGPNAALLDSKGVYVVFGSTDDAGLAVAQSIIALHEPGGSLGGGPSRDVTVHSVTIEETPAGG
;
A
#
# COMPACT_ATOMS: atom_id res chain seq x y z
N MET A 1 40.93 -1.29 9.37
CA MET A 1 40.54 -2.29 10.40
C MET A 1 39.04 -2.14 10.63
N SER A 2 38.23 -3.13 10.30
CA SER A 2 36.77 -3.08 10.52
C SER A 2 36.48 -3.30 12.00
N THR A 3 35.60 -2.47 12.58
CA THR A 3 35.22 -2.61 13.97
C THR A 3 34.39 -3.88 14.20
N PRO A 4 34.53 -4.57 15.38
CA PRO A 4 33.77 -5.80 15.68
C PRO A 4 32.25 -5.67 15.52
N LYS A 5 31.72 -4.46 15.65
CA LYS A 5 30.30 -4.13 15.45
C LYS A 5 29.89 -4.27 13.96
N ARG A 6 30.72 -3.83 13.02
CA ARG A 6 30.46 -3.95 11.57
C ARG A 6 30.53 -5.39 11.09
N GLU A 7 31.39 -6.22 11.67
CA GLU A 7 31.47 -7.64 11.35
C GLU A 7 30.24 -8.41 11.83
N ARG A 8 29.73 -8.13 13.04
CA ARG A 8 28.49 -8.72 13.55
C ARG A 8 27.28 -8.32 12.66
N GLN A 9 27.18 -7.06 12.25
CA GLN A 9 26.12 -6.63 11.33
C GLN A 9 26.19 -7.33 9.97
N ARG A 10 27.38 -7.52 9.44
CA ARG A 10 27.58 -8.26 8.18
C ARG A 10 27.19 -9.74 8.29
N LEU A 11 27.55 -10.38 9.39
CA LEU A 11 27.18 -11.78 9.68
C LEU A 11 25.65 -11.94 9.83
N ASN A 12 25.00 -11.06 10.59
CA ASN A 12 23.55 -11.10 10.76
C ASN A 12 22.81 -10.88 9.43
N ARG A 13 23.29 -9.96 8.59
CA ARG A 13 22.71 -9.73 7.25
C ARG A 13 22.85 -10.95 6.35
N MET A 14 24.00 -11.61 6.34
CA MET A 14 24.20 -12.83 5.55
C MET A 14 23.35 -14.01 6.05
N GLN A 15 23.16 -14.13 7.37
CA GLN A 15 22.27 -15.16 7.94
C GLN A 15 20.81 -14.95 7.57
N ARG A 16 20.33 -13.68 7.54
CA ARG A 16 18.96 -13.34 7.10
C ARG A 16 18.76 -13.67 5.62
N ILE A 17 19.67 -13.26 4.74
CA ILE A 17 19.60 -13.60 3.30
C ILE A 17 19.57 -15.12 3.07
N ALA A 18 20.39 -15.89 3.80
CA ALA A 18 20.39 -17.34 3.70
C ALA A 18 19.10 -18.00 4.22
N ALA A 19 18.46 -17.40 5.24
CA ALA A 19 17.18 -17.88 5.77
C ALA A 19 16.04 -17.62 4.76
N ASP A 20 16.02 -16.44 4.13
CA ASP A 20 15.04 -16.08 3.10
C ASP A 20 15.16 -16.95 1.84
N GLU A 21 16.40 -17.21 1.38
CA GLU A 21 16.63 -18.17 0.29
C GLU A 21 16.17 -19.60 0.63
N ALA A 22 16.34 -20.03 1.87
CA ALA A 22 15.88 -21.34 2.32
C ALA A 22 14.35 -21.44 2.41
N ALA A 23 13.70 -20.36 2.87
CA ALA A 23 12.24 -20.25 2.90
C ALA A 23 11.65 -20.28 1.48
N THR A 24 12.21 -19.51 0.57
CA THR A 24 11.81 -19.46 -0.85
C THR A 24 11.95 -20.81 -1.53
N LYS A 25 13.06 -21.53 -1.29
CA LYS A 25 13.27 -22.88 -1.82
C LYS A 25 12.24 -23.89 -1.29
N LYS A 26 11.88 -23.82 0.00
CA LYS A 26 10.82 -24.65 0.60
C LYS A 26 9.44 -24.37 -0.01
N TYR A 27 9.12 -23.10 -0.23
CA TYR A 27 7.87 -22.69 -0.85
C TYR A 27 7.72 -23.21 -2.29
N VAL A 28 8.76 -23.04 -3.11
CA VAL A 28 8.78 -23.54 -4.50
C VAL A 28 8.71 -25.07 -4.56
N SER A 29 9.40 -25.78 -3.65
CA SER A 29 9.35 -27.24 -3.54
C SER A 29 7.94 -27.73 -3.20
N ASN A 30 7.29 -27.12 -2.20
CA ASN A 30 5.93 -27.50 -1.80
C ASN A 30 4.89 -27.23 -2.90
N ARG A 31 5.08 -26.18 -3.70
CA ARG A 31 4.20 -25.87 -4.84
C ARG A 31 4.36 -26.89 -5.98
N ARG A 32 5.58 -27.41 -6.22
CA ARG A 32 5.81 -28.48 -7.19
C ARG A 32 5.17 -29.79 -6.76
N ILE A 33 5.26 -30.15 -5.48
CA ILE A 33 4.64 -31.36 -4.93
C ILE A 33 3.11 -31.28 -5.03
N LYS A 34 2.50 -30.11 -4.72
CA LYS A 34 1.05 -29.93 -4.88
C LYS A 34 0.59 -30.02 -6.35
N ARG A 35 1.38 -29.50 -7.31
CA ARG A 35 1.04 -29.60 -8.74
C ARG A 35 1.13 -31.02 -9.27
N ILE A 36 2.04 -31.84 -8.78
CA ILE A 36 2.14 -33.26 -9.15
C ILE A 36 0.97 -34.06 -8.54
N GLY A 37 0.56 -33.74 -7.31
CA GLY A 37 -0.61 -34.35 -6.66
C GLY A 37 -1.92 -34.06 -7.38
N VAL A 38 -2.13 -32.83 -7.83
CA VAL A 38 -3.34 -32.40 -8.57
C VAL A 38 -3.36 -33.02 -9.97
N GLY A 39 -2.22 -33.15 -10.65
CA GLY A 39 -2.14 -33.80 -11.96
C GLY A 39 -2.49 -35.31 -11.91
N ALA A 40 -2.15 -35.99 -10.82
CA ALA A 40 -2.47 -37.43 -10.65
C ALA A 40 -3.96 -37.68 -10.34
N VAL A 41 -4.63 -36.74 -9.65
CA VAL A 41 -6.07 -36.80 -9.36
C VAL A 41 -6.90 -36.50 -10.61
N VAL A 42 -6.49 -35.57 -11.47
CA VAL A 42 -7.19 -35.23 -12.71
C VAL A 42 -7.14 -36.36 -13.74
N ALA A 43 -6.06 -37.17 -13.77
CA ALA A 43 -5.97 -38.33 -14.65
C ALA A 43 -6.88 -39.52 -14.23
N ALA A 44 -7.21 -39.62 -12.93
CA ALA A 44 -8.08 -40.68 -12.43
C ALA A 44 -9.59 -40.35 -12.58
N THR A 45 -9.95 -39.08 -12.67
CA THR A 45 -11.35 -38.62 -12.80
C THR A 45 -11.83 -38.51 -14.25
N ALA A 46 -10.92 -38.48 -15.25
CA ALA A 46 -11.30 -38.40 -16.66
C ALA A 46 -12.01 -39.69 -17.19
N ILE A 47 -11.97 -40.81 -16.47
CA ILE A 47 -12.65 -42.06 -16.86
C ILE A 47 -14.07 -42.16 -16.27
N ALA A 48 -14.43 -41.34 -15.26
CA ALA A 48 -15.73 -41.38 -14.59
C ALA A 48 -16.76 -40.31 -15.12
N VAL A 49 -16.34 -39.38 -15.97
CA VAL A 49 -17.17 -38.22 -16.40
C VAL A 49 -17.95 -38.46 -17.70
N VAL A 50 -17.68 -39.56 -18.45
CA VAL A 50 -18.49 -39.88 -19.64
C VAL A 50 -19.89 -40.45 -19.30
N GLY A 51 -20.16 -40.76 -18.04
CA GLY A 51 -21.45 -41.31 -17.57
C GLY A 51 -22.44 -40.37 -16.92
N TYR A 52 -22.12 -39.08 -16.74
CA TYR A 52 -22.94 -38.16 -15.93
C TYR A 52 -23.47 -36.90 -16.62
N LEU A 53 -23.37 -36.82 -17.94
CA LEU A 53 -23.84 -35.65 -18.71
C LEU A 53 -25.32 -35.81 -19.14
N GLN A 54 -26.20 -36.25 -18.24
CA GLN A 54 -27.66 -36.13 -18.45
C GLN A 54 -28.41 -35.91 -17.13
N ARG A 55 -28.14 -34.84 -16.38
CA ARG A 55 -29.12 -34.23 -15.47
C ARG A 55 -28.72 -32.78 -15.20
N GLY A 56 -29.69 -31.92 -15.48
CA GLY A 56 -29.56 -30.48 -15.41
C GLY A 56 -29.53 -29.93 -13.98
N ASP A 57 -29.16 -28.66 -13.96
CA ASP A 57 -29.41 -27.62 -12.97
C ASP A 57 -28.65 -27.64 -11.64
N SER A 58 -27.81 -26.68 -11.55
CA SER A 58 -27.43 -25.76 -10.46
C SER A 58 -25.93 -25.56 -10.41
N GLU A 59 -25.46 -24.42 -10.92
CA GLU A 59 -24.11 -23.91 -10.65
C GLU A 59 -23.97 -23.65 -9.14
N PRO A 60 -22.94 -24.21 -8.49
CA PRO A 60 -22.57 -23.72 -7.17
C PRO A 60 -21.80 -22.40 -7.36
N ALA A 61 -22.28 -21.35 -6.69
CA ALA A 61 -21.57 -20.10 -6.54
C ALA A 61 -20.13 -20.36 -6.11
N THR A 62 -19.18 -19.99 -6.97
CA THR A 62 -17.77 -19.96 -6.64
C THR A 62 -17.58 -18.95 -5.52
N THR A 63 -17.22 -19.44 -4.33
CA THR A 63 -16.69 -18.58 -3.28
C THR A 63 -15.43 -17.91 -3.82
N PRO A 64 -15.33 -16.59 -3.75
CA PRO A 64 -14.10 -15.91 -4.15
C PRO A 64 -12.94 -16.39 -3.29
N ASP A 65 -11.79 -16.62 -3.92
CA ASP A 65 -10.55 -16.95 -3.22
C ASP A 65 -10.24 -15.86 -2.18
N PRO A 66 -9.67 -16.22 -1.02
CA PRO A 66 -9.31 -15.23 -0.01
C PRO A 66 -8.32 -14.22 -0.59
N VAL A 67 -8.60 -12.95 -0.36
CA VAL A 67 -7.75 -11.81 -0.77
C VAL A 67 -6.34 -12.05 -0.24
N PRO A 68 -5.28 -11.95 -1.08
CA PRO A 68 -3.91 -12.09 -0.63
C PRO A 68 -3.60 -11.07 0.47
N ASP A 69 -2.82 -11.46 1.48
CA ASP A 69 -2.35 -10.58 2.57
C ASP A 69 -1.36 -9.48 2.08
N ASP A 70 -1.07 -9.43 0.78
CA ASP A 70 0.09 -8.77 0.17
C ASP A 70 -0.17 -7.35 -0.33
N ILE A 71 -1.18 -6.62 0.18
CA ILE A 71 -1.23 -5.16 -0.02
C ILE A 71 -0.23 -4.46 0.92
N ALA A 72 0.21 -5.16 1.95
CA ALA A 72 1.31 -4.72 2.76
C ALA A 72 2.55 -4.53 1.89
N ALA A 73 3.13 -3.35 1.89
CA ALA A 73 4.50 -3.18 1.49
C ALA A 73 5.32 -4.14 2.35
N ASP A 74 6.08 -5.05 1.75
CA ASP A 74 6.96 -5.99 2.45
C ASP A 74 8.21 -5.24 2.95
N ASN A 75 7.95 -4.24 3.81
CA ASN A 75 9.00 -3.49 4.51
C ASN A 75 9.25 -4.19 5.84
N PRO A 76 10.45 -4.71 6.10
CA PRO A 76 10.82 -5.09 7.43
C PRO A 76 10.84 -3.82 8.30
N VAL A 77 9.83 -3.66 9.14
CA VAL A 77 9.85 -2.66 10.22
C VAL A 77 11.09 -2.97 11.07
N PRO A 78 12.02 -2.05 11.29
CA PRO A 78 13.05 -2.25 12.31
C PRO A 78 12.33 -2.41 13.65
N ASP A 79 12.64 -3.50 14.37
CA ASP A 79 12.08 -3.81 15.69
C ASP A 79 12.12 -2.57 16.57
N ALA A 80 10.96 -1.95 16.77
CA ALA A 80 10.77 -0.83 17.67
C ALA A 80 10.62 -1.38 19.09
N GLU A 81 11.71 -1.97 19.64
CA GLU A 81 11.81 -2.17 21.08
C GLU A 81 12.16 -0.83 21.73
N GLY A 82 11.18 -0.21 22.38
CA GLY A 82 11.39 0.74 23.46
C GLY A 82 11.80 2.16 23.06
N ALA A 83 11.19 2.74 22.01
CA ALA A 83 11.29 4.19 21.82
C ALA A 83 10.20 4.87 22.67
N GLU A 84 10.63 5.48 23.80
CA GLU A 84 9.89 6.58 24.41
C GLU A 84 9.56 7.60 23.30
N PRO A 85 8.39 8.30 23.31
CA PRO A 85 8.09 9.31 22.31
C PRO A 85 9.13 10.43 22.44
N ASP A 86 10.16 10.37 21.60
CA ASP A 86 11.13 11.46 21.46
C ASP A 86 10.37 12.63 20.81
N THR A 87 10.07 13.64 21.62
CA THR A 87 9.46 14.91 21.21
C THR A 87 10.42 15.79 20.40
N GLY A 88 11.41 15.20 19.78
CA GLY A 88 12.48 15.86 19.05
C GLY A 88 12.43 15.70 17.54
N SER A 89 11.31 15.99 16.87
CA SER A 89 11.38 16.31 15.44
C SER A 89 12.21 17.58 15.27
N THR A 90 13.45 17.44 14.80
CA THR A 90 14.34 18.59 14.53
C THR A 90 13.93 19.32 13.24
N GLN A 91 12.96 18.81 12.50
CA GLN A 91 12.45 19.38 11.27
C GLN A 91 11.07 20.02 11.53
N GLY A 92 10.99 21.35 11.36
CA GLY A 92 9.74 22.09 11.47
C GLY A 92 8.77 21.77 10.33
N CYS A 93 7.58 22.38 10.35
CA CYS A 93 6.63 22.23 9.24
C CYS A 93 7.20 22.75 7.92
N PRO A 94 6.92 22.08 6.79
CA PRO A 94 7.26 22.61 5.47
C PRO A 94 6.47 23.88 5.16
N ALA A 95 6.97 24.70 4.24
CA ALA A 95 6.24 25.84 3.73
C ALA A 95 4.91 25.39 3.09
N ALA A 96 3.83 26.09 3.41
CA ALA A 96 2.50 25.72 2.94
C ALA A 96 2.35 25.77 1.41
N ASP A 97 3.14 26.62 0.76
CA ASP A 97 3.18 26.79 -0.70
C ASP A 97 4.06 25.74 -1.43
N GLY A 98 4.61 24.73 -0.69
CA GLY A 98 5.46 23.70 -1.25
C GLY A 98 6.86 24.17 -1.67
N SER A 99 7.29 25.39 -1.28
CA SER A 99 8.62 25.93 -1.63
C SER A 99 9.78 25.34 -0.83
N SER A 100 9.49 24.46 0.14
CA SER A 100 10.52 23.76 0.91
C SER A 100 11.39 22.87 0.02
N PRO A 101 12.71 22.76 0.27
CA PRO A 101 13.57 21.86 -0.48
C PRO A 101 13.09 20.41 -0.37
N ARG A 102 13.13 19.67 -1.49
CA ARG A 102 12.73 18.26 -1.52
C ARG A 102 13.47 17.45 -0.47
N THR A 103 12.70 16.76 0.37
CA THR A 103 13.21 15.91 1.45
C THR A 103 12.45 14.57 1.47
N ILE A 104 13.17 13.44 1.53
CA ILE A 104 12.58 12.09 1.51
C ILE A 104 12.97 11.24 2.72
N ASP A 105 13.93 11.70 3.53
CA ASP A 105 14.39 11.02 4.75
C ASP A 105 14.16 11.93 5.96
N PHE A 106 13.53 11.40 7.00
CA PHE A 106 13.20 12.14 8.21
C PHE A 106 13.65 11.38 9.44
N ALA A 107 14.00 12.10 10.50
CA ALA A 107 14.42 11.50 11.77
C ALA A 107 13.26 10.91 12.58
N GLY A 108 12.02 11.29 12.26
CA GLY A 108 10.81 10.84 12.95
C GLY A 108 9.55 11.45 12.34
N PRO A 109 8.36 11.14 12.88
CA PRO A 109 7.10 11.66 12.43
C PRO A 109 7.07 13.19 12.43
N GLN A 110 6.37 13.76 11.45
CA GLN A 110 6.22 15.20 11.34
C GLN A 110 5.32 15.74 12.47
N PRO A 111 5.57 16.96 13.00
CA PRO A 111 4.64 17.60 13.92
C PRO A 111 3.29 17.83 13.22
N LEU A 112 2.25 18.19 13.99
CA LEU A 112 0.97 18.59 13.40
C LEU A 112 1.16 19.95 12.69
N CYS A 113 1.16 19.91 11.35
CA CYS A 113 1.42 21.05 10.47
C CYS A 113 0.18 21.52 9.70
N ILE A 114 -0.95 20.87 9.91
CA ILE A 114 -2.22 21.21 9.29
C ILE A 114 -3.22 21.69 10.36
N ASP A 115 -4.23 22.42 9.93
CA ASP A 115 -5.44 22.65 10.71
C ASP A 115 -6.47 21.55 10.33
N PRO A 116 -6.85 20.64 11.24
CA PRO A 116 -7.82 19.60 10.92
C PRO A 116 -9.21 20.10 10.50
N GLU A 117 -9.54 21.34 10.82
CA GLU A 117 -10.82 21.97 10.43
C GLU A 117 -10.75 22.63 9.05
N ALA A 118 -9.58 22.77 8.46
CA ALA A 118 -9.40 23.30 7.11
C ALA A 118 -9.68 22.25 6.03
N GLY A 119 -10.06 22.71 4.83
CA GLY A 119 -10.20 21.87 3.67
C GLY A 119 -8.86 21.69 2.93
N TYR A 120 -8.56 20.49 2.50
CA TYR A 120 -7.34 20.17 1.73
C TYR A 120 -7.68 19.40 0.46
N ILE A 121 -7.08 19.81 -0.66
CA ILE A 121 -7.13 19.07 -1.93
C ILE A 121 -5.70 18.71 -2.31
N ALA A 122 -5.42 17.41 -2.49
CA ALA A 122 -4.18 16.95 -3.07
C ALA A 122 -4.33 16.88 -4.60
N VAL A 123 -3.49 17.58 -5.32
CA VAL A 123 -3.45 17.61 -6.78
C VAL A 123 -2.25 16.82 -7.25
N PHE A 124 -2.50 15.67 -7.86
CA PHE A 124 -1.50 14.82 -8.47
C PHE A 124 -1.35 15.21 -9.94
N ASP A 125 -0.23 15.79 -10.32
CA ASP A 125 0.17 15.93 -11.73
C ASP A 125 0.90 14.66 -12.15
N THR A 126 0.33 13.91 -13.09
CA THR A 126 0.93 12.65 -13.55
C THR A 126 1.12 12.62 -15.06
N SER A 127 1.97 11.71 -15.53
CA SER A 127 2.14 11.47 -16.97
C SER A 127 0.88 11.01 -17.69
N GLU A 128 -0.16 10.56 -16.95
CA GLU A 128 -1.44 10.10 -17.50
C GLU A 128 -2.57 11.12 -17.31
N GLY A 129 -2.31 12.24 -16.62
CA GLY A 129 -3.28 13.29 -16.34
C GLY A 129 -3.33 13.71 -14.88
N GLU A 130 -4.09 14.77 -14.61
CA GLU A 130 -4.28 15.31 -13.28
C GLU A 130 -5.38 14.55 -12.53
N MET A 131 -5.15 14.25 -11.25
CA MET A 131 -6.15 13.73 -10.31
C MET A 131 -6.21 14.62 -9.08
N ARG A 132 -7.41 14.96 -8.65
CA ARG A 132 -7.66 15.84 -7.50
C ARG A 132 -8.39 15.08 -6.41
N PHE A 133 -7.82 15.02 -5.21
CA PHE A 133 -8.39 14.29 -4.08
C PHE A 133 -8.75 15.26 -2.97
N GLN A 134 -10.05 15.32 -2.62
CA GLN A 134 -10.50 15.97 -1.39
C GLN A 134 -10.07 15.12 -0.20
N LEU A 135 -9.25 15.67 0.70
CA LEU A 135 -8.74 14.96 1.87
C LEU A 135 -9.70 15.10 3.07
N THR A 136 -9.74 14.09 3.93
CA THR A 136 -10.64 14.00 5.10
C THR A 136 -9.91 14.40 6.39
N ALA A 137 -9.37 15.62 6.45
CA ALA A 137 -8.54 16.09 7.56
C ALA A 137 -9.25 16.06 8.93
N SER A 138 -10.57 16.29 8.97
CA SER A 138 -11.37 16.19 10.21
C SER A 138 -11.55 14.75 10.70
N ASP A 139 -11.57 13.77 9.78
CA ASP A 139 -11.84 12.36 10.11
C ASP A 139 -10.55 11.58 10.38
N THR A 140 -9.48 11.92 9.65
CA THR A 140 -8.18 11.26 9.71
C THR A 140 -7.02 12.26 9.79
N PRO A 141 -7.00 13.13 10.85
CA PRO A 141 -6.07 14.24 10.95
C PRO A 141 -4.59 13.83 10.95
N LEU A 142 -4.22 12.71 11.57
CA LEU A 142 -2.83 12.26 11.61
C LEU A 142 -2.37 11.76 10.23
N THR A 143 -3.21 10.98 9.56
CA THR A 143 -2.94 10.45 8.23
C THR A 143 -2.86 11.57 7.19
N VAL A 144 -3.81 12.52 7.23
CA VAL A 144 -3.79 13.68 6.32
C VAL A 144 -2.61 14.60 6.63
N ASN A 145 -2.29 14.86 7.91
CA ASN A 145 -1.10 15.62 8.28
C ASN A 145 0.18 15.00 7.69
N ASN A 146 0.34 13.70 7.86
CA ASN A 146 1.49 12.98 7.32
C ASN A 146 1.58 13.15 5.79
N PHE A 147 0.48 12.90 5.09
CA PHE A 147 0.45 12.99 3.63
C PHE A 147 0.71 14.42 3.13
N VAL A 148 0.02 15.42 3.71
CA VAL A 148 0.16 16.84 3.34
C VAL A 148 1.58 17.35 3.58
N THR A 149 2.17 17.01 4.74
CA THR A 149 3.54 17.45 5.04
C THR A 149 4.57 16.79 4.14
N LEU A 150 4.43 15.49 3.85
CA LEU A 150 5.30 14.80 2.89
C LEU A 150 5.15 15.40 1.48
N ALA A 151 3.92 15.68 1.02
CA ALA A 151 3.70 16.35 -0.27
C ALA A 151 4.36 17.74 -0.33
N ARG A 152 4.21 18.56 0.72
CA ARG A 152 4.85 19.89 0.82
C ARG A 152 6.38 19.83 0.90
N TRP A 153 6.96 18.70 1.34
CA TRP A 153 8.40 18.42 1.26
C TRP A 153 8.82 17.89 -0.13
N GLY A 154 7.92 17.78 -1.12
CA GLY A 154 8.20 17.21 -2.43
C GLY A 154 8.54 15.72 -2.37
N TYR A 155 8.11 15.00 -1.33
CA TYR A 155 8.41 13.58 -1.13
C TYR A 155 7.97 12.72 -2.31
N TYR A 156 6.78 13.01 -2.85
CA TYR A 156 6.17 12.25 -3.93
C TYR A 156 6.61 12.67 -5.33
N ASP A 157 7.37 13.78 -5.45
CA ASP A 157 7.75 14.35 -6.75
C ASP A 157 8.73 13.43 -7.49
N GLY A 158 8.41 13.15 -8.75
CA GLY A 158 9.19 12.27 -9.61
C GLY A 158 9.07 10.78 -9.28
N THR A 159 8.19 10.38 -8.36
CA THR A 159 7.95 8.97 -8.03
C THR A 159 7.06 8.28 -9.06
N ARG A 160 6.94 6.96 -8.99
CA ARG A 160 6.10 6.17 -9.89
C ARG A 160 4.87 5.60 -9.20
N LEU A 161 3.82 5.42 -9.96
CA LEU A 161 2.74 4.49 -9.63
C LEU A 161 3.19 3.11 -10.10
N PHE A 162 3.90 2.39 -9.23
CA PHE A 162 4.70 1.21 -9.59
C PHE A 162 3.92 -0.10 -9.64
N ARG A 163 2.74 -0.16 -9.02
CA ARG A 163 1.91 -1.36 -8.96
C ARG A 163 0.51 -1.07 -9.48
N THR A 164 0.00 -2.00 -10.28
CA THR A 164 -1.41 -2.10 -10.63
C THR A 164 -1.90 -3.51 -10.31
N ASP A 165 -3.11 -3.64 -9.76
CA ASP A 165 -3.72 -4.93 -9.43
C ASP A 165 -5.22 -4.90 -9.73
N PRO A 166 -5.64 -5.32 -10.94
CA PRO A 166 -7.05 -5.35 -11.32
C PRO A 166 -7.89 -6.37 -10.56
N SER A 167 -7.27 -7.33 -9.86
CA SER A 167 -8.03 -8.31 -9.07
C SER A 167 -8.70 -7.69 -7.84
N ILE A 168 -8.16 -6.58 -7.36
CA ILE A 168 -8.66 -5.78 -6.24
C ILE A 168 -8.79 -4.29 -6.61
N ASP A 169 -8.70 -3.96 -7.91
CA ASP A 169 -8.88 -2.63 -8.49
C ASP A 169 -8.06 -1.54 -7.78
N ILE A 170 -6.74 -1.73 -7.63
CA ILE A 170 -5.85 -0.74 -7.01
C ILE A 170 -4.67 -0.34 -7.90
N ILE A 171 -4.19 0.89 -7.66
CA ILE A 171 -2.90 1.43 -8.14
C ILE A 171 -2.12 1.90 -6.92
N GLN A 172 -0.85 1.51 -6.77
CA GLN A 172 -0.03 1.86 -5.61
C GLN A 172 1.20 2.67 -6.01
N GLY A 173 1.55 3.64 -5.16
CA GLY A 173 2.72 4.52 -5.30
C GLY A 173 3.23 5.04 -3.96
N GLY A 174 4.09 6.07 -4.02
CA GLY A 174 4.64 6.73 -2.82
C GLY A 174 5.97 6.19 -2.34
N SER A 175 6.84 5.73 -3.26
CA SER A 175 8.11 5.04 -2.98
C SER A 175 9.31 5.78 -3.62
N PRO A 176 9.79 6.90 -3.06
CA PRO A 176 10.79 7.76 -3.70
C PRO A 176 12.20 7.17 -3.78
N HIS A 177 12.53 6.15 -2.97
CA HIS A 177 13.88 5.56 -2.96
C HIS A 177 14.03 4.40 -3.95
N THR A 178 12.95 3.66 -4.22
CA THR A 178 13.04 2.38 -4.96
C THR A 178 11.99 2.20 -6.05
N ASP A 179 10.98 3.05 -6.13
CA ASP A 179 9.80 2.86 -7.00
C ASP A 179 9.20 1.45 -6.87
N SER A 180 9.12 0.93 -5.65
CA SER A 180 8.62 -0.43 -5.37
C SER A 180 8.01 -0.54 -3.98
N ALA A 181 7.31 -1.64 -3.70
CA ALA A 181 6.73 -1.90 -2.39
C ALA A 181 7.75 -2.09 -1.27
N SER A 182 9.01 -2.42 -1.60
CA SER A 182 10.11 -2.59 -0.64
C SER A 182 10.82 -1.28 -0.28
N ASP A 183 10.23 -0.13 -0.62
CA ASP A 183 10.78 1.18 -0.24
C ASP A 183 10.87 1.31 1.29
N PRO A 184 12.00 1.85 1.82
CA PRO A 184 12.17 2.01 3.26
C PRO A 184 11.21 3.05 3.88
N GLY A 185 10.49 3.82 3.06
CA GLY A 185 9.60 4.89 3.51
C GLY A 185 10.35 6.13 4.02
N PRO A 186 9.66 7.02 4.74
CA PRO A 186 10.21 8.31 5.17
C PRO A 186 11.13 8.21 6.41
N GLY A 187 11.41 7.00 6.92
CA GLY A 187 12.19 6.76 8.13
C GLY A 187 11.35 6.60 9.40
N TYR A 188 10.03 6.64 9.30
CA TYR A 188 9.08 6.47 10.40
C TYR A 188 7.77 5.86 9.93
N THR A 189 6.93 5.46 10.89
CA THR A 189 5.53 5.06 10.69
C THR A 189 4.60 5.96 11.48
N ILE A 190 3.30 5.93 11.16
CA ILE A 190 2.26 6.70 11.82
C ILE A 190 1.25 5.78 12.50
N PRO A 191 0.57 6.24 13.57
CA PRO A 191 -0.49 5.49 14.22
C PRO A 191 -1.64 5.14 13.28
N ASP A 192 -2.24 3.98 13.51
CA ASP A 192 -3.51 3.58 12.87
C ASP A 192 -4.64 4.55 13.28
N GLU A 193 -5.47 4.96 12.34
CA GLU A 193 -6.51 5.97 12.55
C GLU A 193 -7.87 5.53 11.95
N PRO A 194 -8.87 5.17 12.80
CA PRO A 194 -8.73 4.97 14.23
C PRO A 194 -7.86 3.77 14.56
N ALA A 195 -7.49 3.60 15.84
CA ALA A 195 -6.78 2.40 16.28
C ALA A 195 -7.60 1.15 15.92
N PHE A 196 -6.94 0.19 15.23
CA PHE A 196 -7.60 -1.03 14.77
C PHE A 196 -7.81 -2.03 15.91
N GLU A 197 -8.85 -2.83 15.79
CA GLU A 197 -9.15 -3.92 16.72
C GLU A 197 -8.42 -5.21 16.28
N GLU A 198 -8.22 -6.12 17.22
CA GLU A 198 -7.75 -7.48 16.93
C GLU A 198 -8.89 -8.47 17.13
N ASP A 199 -9.05 -9.38 16.17
CA ASP A 199 -9.94 -10.51 16.31
C ASP A 199 -9.33 -11.58 17.25
N PRO A 200 -10.09 -12.62 17.67
CA PRO A 200 -9.58 -13.68 18.54
C PRO A 200 -8.37 -14.45 17.97
N ASP A 201 -8.14 -14.39 16.67
CA ASP A 201 -7.01 -15.03 15.99
C ASP A 201 -5.80 -14.09 15.89
N GLY A 202 -5.87 -12.86 16.46
CA GLY A 202 -4.81 -11.85 16.45
C GLY A 202 -4.70 -11.09 15.13
N ARG A 203 -5.72 -11.14 14.25
CA ARG A 203 -5.74 -10.39 13.01
C ARG A 203 -6.34 -9.02 13.25
N LEU A 204 -5.73 -7.99 12.66
CA LEU A 204 -6.27 -6.64 12.72
C LEU A 204 -7.55 -6.52 11.88
N THR A 205 -8.52 -5.83 12.44
CA THR A 205 -9.78 -5.45 11.78
C THR A 205 -10.03 -3.96 11.99
N GLY A 206 -10.55 -3.31 10.95
CA GLY A 206 -10.83 -1.87 10.95
C GLY A 206 -12.19 -1.54 10.34
N PRO A 207 -12.61 -0.27 10.44
CA PRO A 207 -13.96 0.15 10.04
C PRO A 207 -14.09 0.46 8.55
N TYR A 208 -13.00 0.48 7.78
CA TYR A 208 -13.01 1.02 6.44
C TYR A 208 -13.74 0.13 5.43
N ARG A 209 -14.36 0.81 4.46
CA ARG A 209 -15.01 0.23 3.28
C ARG A 209 -14.47 0.90 2.04
N TYR A 210 -14.21 0.10 1.00
CA TYR A 210 -13.49 0.59 -0.16
C TYR A 210 -14.41 0.71 -1.37
N GLN A 211 -14.40 1.89 -1.95
CA GLN A 211 -15.19 2.27 -3.13
C GLN A 211 -14.26 2.88 -4.19
N PRO A 212 -14.65 2.86 -5.48
CA PRO A 212 -13.86 3.53 -6.51
C PRO A 212 -13.60 5.01 -6.21
N GLY A 213 -12.40 5.48 -6.53
CA GLY A 213 -12.02 6.88 -6.39
C GLY A 213 -11.47 7.29 -5.02
N GLN A 214 -11.17 6.33 -4.14
CA GLN A 214 -10.58 6.65 -2.84
C GLN A 214 -9.05 6.68 -2.89
N LEU A 215 -8.46 7.58 -2.08
CA LEU A 215 -7.04 7.63 -1.75
C LEU A 215 -6.87 6.98 -0.37
N VAL A 216 -6.04 5.94 -0.31
CA VAL A 216 -5.95 5.01 0.82
C VAL A 216 -4.50 4.83 1.22
N MET A 217 -4.22 4.84 2.52
CA MET A 217 -2.88 4.64 3.04
C MET A 217 -2.50 3.15 3.00
N ALA A 218 -1.41 2.83 2.31
CA ALA A 218 -0.83 1.51 2.31
C ALA A 218 -0.05 1.27 3.62
N ARG A 219 0.04 0.02 4.04
CA ARG A 219 0.70 -0.37 5.29
C ARG A 219 1.31 -1.76 5.22
N SER A 220 2.30 -2.01 6.04
CA SER A 220 2.82 -3.34 6.33
C SER A 220 1.93 -4.09 7.34
N ALA A 221 2.28 -5.33 7.65
CA ALA A 221 1.62 -6.08 8.71
C ALA A 221 1.92 -5.48 10.09
N GLY A 222 1.00 -5.68 11.05
CA GLY A 222 1.13 -5.17 12.42
C GLY A 222 0.38 -3.85 12.65
N ARG A 223 0.42 -3.33 13.87
CA ARG A 223 -0.16 -2.03 14.24
C ARG A 223 0.77 -0.90 13.82
N ASP A 224 0.20 0.29 13.58
CA ASP A 224 0.95 1.52 13.35
C ASP A 224 2.02 1.39 12.26
N ALA A 225 1.71 0.63 11.19
CA ALA A 225 2.66 0.21 10.18
C ALA A 225 2.54 0.98 8.85
N ALA A 226 1.76 2.06 8.82
CA ALA A 226 1.66 2.95 7.67
C ALA A 226 2.78 3.99 7.69
N GLY A 227 3.30 4.37 6.52
CA GLY A 227 4.35 5.39 6.38
C GLY A 227 3.98 6.43 5.33
N ALA A 228 4.42 6.25 4.09
CA ALA A 228 4.19 7.18 2.99
C ALA A 228 3.51 6.57 1.77
N GLN A 229 3.56 5.25 1.61
CA GLN A 229 2.94 4.60 0.45
C GLN A 229 1.41 4.70 0.51
N PHE A 230 0.81 4.88 -0.63
CA PHE A 230 -0.64 4.96 -0.79
C PHE A 230 -1.09 4.09 -1.96
N PHE A 231 -2.39 3.81 -2.01
CA PHE A 231 -3.01 3.27 -3.20
C PHE A 231 -4.32 4.01 -3.53
N LEU A 232 -4.66 3.97 -4.81
CA LEU A 232 -5.89 4.52 -5.36
C LEU A 232 -6.82 3.35 -5.69
N THR A 233 -8.09 3.44 -5.33
CA THR A 233 -9.10 2.46 -5.73
C THR A 233 -9.73 2.87 -7.06
N THR A 234 -9.80 1.95 -8.01
CA THR A 234 -10.22 2.26 -9.39
C THR A 234 -11.52 1.61 -9.82
N GLY A 235 -12.01 0.66 -9.03
CA GLY A 235 -13.20 -0.12 -9.39
C GLY A 235 -13.84 -0.84 -8.22
N PRO A 236 -14.93 -1.60 -8.47
CA PRO A 236 -15.74 -2.22 -7.43
C PRO A 236 -15.04 -3.38 -6.70
N ASN A 237 -14.00 -3.99 -7.29
CA ASN A 237 -13.27 -5.08 -6.63
C ASN A 237 -12.46 -4.59 -5.41
N ALA A 238 -12.26 -3.27 -5.24
CA ALA A 238 -11.68 -2.71 -4.01
C ALA A 238 -12.46 -3.15 -2.76
N ALA A 239 -13.77 -3.38 -2.86
CA ALA A 239 -14.60 -3.89 -1.78
C ALA A 239 -14.17 -5.29 -1.26
N LEU A 240 -13.34 -6.04 -1.97
CA LEU A 240 -12.73 -7.28 -1.47
C LEU A 240 -11.82 -7.03 -0.25
N LEU A 241 -11.30 -5.81 -0.08
CA LEU A 241 -10.52 -5.38 1.06
C LEU A 241 -11.36 -5.10 2.32
N ASP A 242 -12.69 -4.99 2.19
CA ASP A 242 -13.62 -4.70 3.27
C ASP A 242 -13.57 -5.73 4.40
N SER A 243 -13.20 -6.96 4.08
CA SER A 243 -13.14 -8.05 5.06
C SER A 243 -12.12 -7.78 6.18
N LYS A 244 -11.08 -6.98 5.91
CA LYS A 244 -10.09 -6.52 6.89
C LYS A 244 -10.40 -5.10 7.34
N GLY A 245 -10.67 -4.17 6.42
CA GLY A 245 -11.00 -2.77 6.68
C GLY A 245 -9.87 -1.97 7.35
N VAL A 246 -8.60 -2.39 7.19
CA VAL A 246 -7.44 -1.86 7.95
C VAL A 246 -6.58 -0.85 7.18
N TYR A 247 -7.00 -0.44 6.01
CA TYR A 247 -6.31 0.59 5.23
C TYR A 247 -7.05 1.91 5.37
N VAL A 248 -6.40 2.91 5.94
CA VAL A 248 -7.01 4.21 6.23
C VAL A 248 -7.39 4.91 4.94
N VAL A 249 -8.69 5.14 4.73
CA VAL A 249 -9.19 5.99 3.65
C VAL A 249 -9.07 7.43 4.12
N PHE A 250 -8.30 8.26 3.40
CA PHE A 250 -8.04 9.64 3.81
C PHE A 250 -8.33 10.69 2.73
N GLY A 251 -8.91 10.26 1.60
CA GLY A 251 -9.36 11.17 0.55
C GLY A 251 -10.19 10.48 -0.52
N SER A 252 -10.82 11.28 -1.37
CA SER A 252 -11.59 10.80 -2.52
C SER A 252 -11.51 11.78 -3.69
N THR A 253 -11.62 11.26 -4.91
CA THR A 253 -11.64 12.04 -6.15
C THR A 253 -13.04 12.00 -6.78
N ASP A 254 -13.27 12.93 -7.71
CA ASP A 254 -14.46 12.96 -8.56
C ASP A 254 -14.35 12.00 -9.76
N ASP A 255 -15.39 12.01 -10.61
CA ASP A 255 -15.44 11.17 -11.81
C ASP A 255 -14.29 11.44 -12.78
N ALA A 256 -13.77 12.68 -12.83
CA ALA A 256 -12.67 13.04 -13.73
C ALA A 256 -11.35 12.42 -13.26
N GLY A 257 -11.02 12.54 -11.97
CA GLY A 257 -9.85 11.90 -11.39
C GLY A 257 -9.96 10.37 -11.39
N LEU A 258 -11.16 9.82 -11.15
CA LEU A 258 -11.40 8.39 -11.25
C LEU A 258 -11.17 7.89 -12.69
N ALA A 259 -11.57 8.63 -13.71
CA ALA A 259 -11.33 8.26 -15.10
C ALA A 259 -9.83 8.19 -15.44
N VAL A 260 -9.01 9.12 -14.89
CA VAL A 260 -7.54 9.06 -15.03
C VAL A 260 -7.00 7.81 -14.33
N ALA A 261 -7.41 7.53 -13.10
CA ALA A 261 -6.99 6.32 -12.39
C ALA A 261 -7.38 5.04 -13.16
N GLN A 262 -8.58 5.00 -13.75
CA GLN A 262 -9.01 3.89 -14.60
C GLN A 262 -8.18 3.74 -15.88
N SER A 263 -7.70 4.83 -16.46
CA SER A 263 -6.79 4.77 -17.60
C SER A 263 -5.42 4.19 -17.21
N ILE A 264 -4.95 4.47 -16.01
CA ILE A 264 -3.69 3.94 -15.48
C ILE A 264 -3.79 2.43 -15.21
N ILE A 265 -4.86 1.97 -14.52
CA ILE A 265 -4.99 0.53 -14.26
C ILE A 265 -5.20 -0.27 -15.55
N ALA A 266 -5.74 0.33 -16.60
CA ALA A 266 -5.86 -0.29 -17.92
C ALA A 266 -4.49 -0.55 -18.60
N LEU A 267 -3.40 0.06 -18.11
CA LEU A 267 -2.03 -0.24 -18.54
C LEU A 267 -1.45 -1.50 -17.89
N HIS A 268 -2.21 -2.21 -17.08
CA HIS A 268 -1.72 -3.34 -16.30
C HIS A 268 -1.05 -4.41 -17.14
N GLU A 269 0.16 -4.81 -16.73
CA GLU A 269 0.84 -6.02 -17.15
C GLU A 269 1.08 -6.93 -15.93
N PRO A 270 0.67 -8.21 -16.00
CA PRO A 270 0.88 -9.14 -14.90
C PRO A 270 2.37 -9.40 -14.66
N GLY A 271 2.80 -9.39 -13.40
CA GLY A 271 4.20 -9.68 -13.06
C GLY A 271 4.50 -9.52 -11.57
N GLY A 272 5.64 -10.07 -11.14
CA GLY A 272 6.08 -9.95 -9.76
C GLY A 272 5.20 -10.67 -8.73
N SER A 273 5.44 -10.41 -7.45
CA SER A 273 4.70 -11.01 -6.32
C SER A 273 3.41 -10.26 -5.99
N LEU A 274 3.30 -9.01 -6.42
CA LEU A 274 2.19 -8.10 -6.07
C LEU A 274 1.16 -7.91 -7.20
N GLY A 275 1.07 -8.84 -8.14
CA GLY A 275 0.08 -8.82 -9.22
C GLY A 275 0.61 -8.25 -10.52
N GLY A 276 1.30 -7.13 -10.52
CA GLY A 276 1.88 -6.52 -11.71
C GLY A 276 2.10 -5.02 -11.58
N GLY A 277 2.36 -4.38 -12.72
CA GLY A 277 2.56 -2.94 -12.83
C GLY A 277 2.07 -2.40 -14.17
N PRO A 278 2.13 -1.10 -14.39
CA PRO A 278 1.77 -0.52 -15.68
C PRO A 278 2.80 -0.90 -16.76
N SER A 279 2.36 -1.10 -18.00
CA SER A 279 3.18 -1.46 -19.18
C SER A 279 4.18 -0.38 -19.60
N ARG A 280 4.04 0.81 -19.07
CA ARG A 280 4.98 1.94 -19.17
C ARG A 280 5.04 2.67 -17.85
N ASP A 281 6.14 3.39 -17.62
CA ASP A 281 6.29 4.22 -16.42
C ASP A 281 5.15 5.24 -16.31
N VAL A 282 4.43 5.21 -15.19
CA VAL A 282 3.46 6.24 -14.82
C VAL A 282 4.10 7.09 -13.72
N THR A 283 4.55 8.28 -14.10
CA THR A 283 5.28 9.20 -13.21
C THR A 283 4.31 10.17 -12.56
N VAL A 284 4.43 10.35 -11.25
CA VAL A 284 3.86 11.47 -10.49
C VAL A 284 4.88 12.61 -10.59
N HIS A 285 4.61 13.63 -11.43
CA HIS A 285 5.50 14.77 -11.59
C HIS A 285 5.58 15.60 -10.32
N SER A 286 4.41 15.84 -9.69
CA SER A 286 4.31 16.51 -8.40
C SER A 286 2.99 16.16 -7.68
N VAL A 287 2.99 16.36 -6.35
CA VAL A 287 1.77 16.39 -5.54
C VAL A 287 1.72 17.73 -4.82
N THR A 288 0.82 18.62 -5.26
CA THR A 288 0.62 19.91 -4.61
C THR A 288 -0.62 19.91 -3.72
N ILE A 289 -0.63 20.77 -2.71
CA ILE A 289 -1.73 20.85 -1.73
C ILE A 289 -2.40 22.22 -1.85
N GLU A 290 -3.68 22.22 -2.19
CA GLU A 290 -4.55 23.39 -2.09
C GLU A 290 -5.23 23.37 -0.73
N GLU A 291 -5.18 24.50 -0.01
CA GLU A 291 -5.76 24.64 1.32
C GLU A 291 -6.86 25.69 1.30
N THR A 292 -7.99 25.36 1.92
CA THR A 292 -9.10 26.30 2.15
C THR A 292 -9.25 26.50 3.65
N PRO A 293 -9.12 27.73 4.17
CA PRO A 293 -9.23 27.99 5.60
C PRO A 293 -10.54 27.47 6.21
N ALA A 294 -10.50 27.09 7.48
CA ALA A 294 -11.69 26.70 8.23
C ALA A 294 -12.73 27.85 8.24
N GLY A 295 -13.97 27.56 7.87
CA GLY A 295 -15.08 28.52 7.86
C GLY A 295 -15.16 29.43 6.64
N GLY A 296 -14.51 29.06 5.52
CA GLY A 296 -14.67 29.74 4.21
C GLY A 296 -15.92 29.28 3.46
#